data_b064d7f28e8ee65af48a5909473444f4
#
_entry.id   b064d7f28e8ee65af48a5909473444f4
#
_cell.length_a   1.000
_cell.length_b   1.000
_cell.length_c   1.000
_cell.angle_alpha   90.00
_cell.angle_beta   90.00
_cell.angle_gamma   90.00
#
_symmetry.space_group_name_H-M   'P 1'
#
loop_
_entity.id
_entity.type
_entity.pdbx_description
1 polymer ?
#
loop_
_entity_poly.entity_id
_entity_poly.type
_entity_poly.pdbx_seq_one_letter_code
_entity_poly.pdbx_strand_id
1 'polypeptide(L)'
;MLIESRRRAYLSAMQVVSWLPRTELPFAAPSRPELLVIAEPVVEAPAAPAPVAKTVAEPVAKPAERPKIEVPRPGSAAVRPVSKPVEEAEEAPAPVKAPPVPPPRFALQLLRAGRCLLLVELPTGEAFQSRDPAYLLLKDMLRAAGLPDSPQILAEPVRWPMLTRGNLDQGPDAARDFVQAFVGSRVEEEPCVCLWLIGLPAVRFAGEADAQAYNRELQVEGLGSAWALPGLELLMEEPQRKADVWQAMRRLMARWKSSNE
;
A
#
# COMPACT_ATOMS: atom_id res chain seq x y z
N MET A 1 -13.81 35.58 6.01
CA MET A 1 -12.56 35.47 5.24
C MET A 1 -11.40 35.87 6.16
N LEU A 2 -10.36 35.04 6.26
CA LEU A 2 -9.14 35.39 7.01
C LEU A 2 -8.38 36.48 6.23
N ILE A 3 -7.97 37.52 6.93
CA ILE A 3 -7.15 38.61 6.35
C ILE A 3 -5.78 37.96 5.96
N GLU A 4 -5.29 38.27 4.75
CA GLU A 4 -4.09 37.64 4.18
C GLU A 4 -2.83 37.80 5.06
N SER A 5 -2.67 38.91 5.75
CA SER A 5 -1.60 39.11 6.72
C SER A 5 -1.63 38.07 7.86
N ARG A 6 -2.82 37.75 8.35
CA ARG A 6 -3.00 36.74 9.41
C ARG A 6 -2.72 35.33 8.90
N ARG A 7 -3.12 35.03 7.66
CA ARG A 7 -2.78 33.76 7.00
C ARG A 7 -1.27 33.57 6.87
N ARG A 8 -0.55 34.62 6.43
CA ARG A 8 0.92 34.57 6.33
C ARG A 8 1.61 34.40 7.68
N ALA A 9 1.11 35.07 8.70
CA ALA A 9 1.64 34.91 10.06
C ALA A 9 1.50 33.45 10.54
N TYR A 10 0.37 32.77 10.26
CA TYR A 10 0.19 31.37 10.58
C TYR A 10 1.11 30.46 9.75
N LEU A 11 1.25 30.70 8.45
CA LEU A 11 2.16 29.94 7.61
C LEU A 11 3.62 30.08 8.05
N SER A 12 4.02 31.31 8.42
CA SER A 12 5.36 31.58 8.97
C SER A 12 5.59 30.88 10.30
N ALA A 13 4.60 30.92 11.20
CA ALA A 13 4.67 30.20 12.49
C ALA A 13 4.76 28.68 12.33
N MET A 14 4.16 28.13 11.26
CA MET A 14 4.25 26.71 10.90
C MET A 14 5.50 26.38 10.06
N GLN A 15 6.40 27.34 9.83
CA GLN A 15 7.60 27.20 8.99
C GLN A 15 7.30 26.81 7.52
N VAL A 16 6.09 27.10 7.04
CA VAL A 16 5.71 26.85 5.65
C VAL A 16 6.12 28.04 4.79
N VAL A 17 7.02 27.81 3.84
CA VAL A 17 7.47 28.83 2.90
C VAL A 17 6.35 29.14 1.90
N SER A 18 5.91 30.39 1.84
CA SER A 18 4.92 30.85 0.86
C SER A 18 5.62 31.47 -0.36
N TRP A 19 5.31 30.94 -1.54
CA TRP A 19 5.84 31.43 -2.81
C TRP A 19 4.83 32.36 -3.47
N LEU A 20 5.30 33.52 -3.94
CA LEU A 20 4.51 34.48 -4.67
C LEU A 20 5.14 34.71 -6.04
N PRO A 21 4.36 34.80 -7.13
CA PRO A 21 4.89 35.11 -8.43
C PRO A 21 5.41 36.56 -8.44
N ARG A 22 6.60 36.74 -9.01
CA ARG A 22 7.20 38.08 -9.19
C ARG A 22 6.67 38.83 -10.43
N THR A 23 6.15 38.08 -11.38
CA THR A 23 5.59 38.57 -12.64
C THR A 23 4.20 38.00 -12.81
N GLU A 24 3.36 38.70 -13.57
CA GLU A 24 2.05 38.21 -13.94
C GLU A 24 2.20 36.96 -14.83
N LEU A 25 1.52 35.89 -14.45
CA LEU A 25 1.53 34.68 -15.21
C LEU A 25 0.38 34.66 -16.23
N PRO A 26 0.63 34.37 -17.51
CA PRO A 26 -0.42 34.24 -18.50
C PRO A 26 -1.42 33.16 -18.07
N PHE A 27 -2.70 33.46 -18.22
CA PHE A 27 -3.82 32.56 -17.85
C PHE A 27 -4.00 32.30 -16.35
N ALA A 28 -3.28 32.98 -15.46
CA ALA A 28 -3.50 32.95 -14.02
C ALA A 28 -4.49 34.01 -13.58
N ALA A 29 -5.12 33.81 -12.42
CA ALA A 29 -5.90 34.87 -11.79
C ALA A 29 -5.00 36.10 -11.49
N PRO A 30 -5.49 37.34 -11.64
CA PRO A 30 -4.67 38.54 -11.47
C PRO A 30 -4.03 38.54 -10.08
N SER A 31 -2.72 38.80 -10.05
CA SER A 31 -1.96 38.89 -8.80
C SER A 31 -2.46 40.07 -7.98
N ARG A 32 -2.70 39.85 -6.69
CA ARG A 32 -3.10 40.92 -5.78
C ARG A 32 -1.86 41.76 -5.38
N PRO A 33 -1.76 43.04 -5.75
CA PRO A 33 -0.56 43.83 -5.46
C PRO A 33 -0.28 43.96 -3.96
N GLU A 34 -1.31 43.85 -3.12
CA GLU A 34 -1.20 43.82 -1.66
C GLU A 34 -0.33 42.69 -1.11
N LEU A 35 -0.17 41.63 -1.89
CA LEU A 35 0.65 40.46 -1.52
C LEU A 35 2.13 40.67 -1.81
N LEU A 36 2.48 41.64 -2.64
CA LEU A 36 3.86 41.95 -3.04
C LEU A 36 4.51 42.98 -2.11
N VAL A 37 3.71 43.68 -1.29
CA VAL A 37 4.22 44.63 -0.29
C VAL A 37 4.82 43.82 0.86
N ILE A 38 6.15 43.83 0.95
CA ILE A 38 6.87 43.32 2.12
C ILE A 38 6.64 44.37 3.22
N ALA A 39 5.83 44.03 4.22
CA ALA A 39 5.74 44.83 5.42
C ALA A 39 7.13 44.89 6.07
N GLU A 40 7.70 46.09 6.14
CA GLU A 40 8.93 46.32 6.92
C GLU A 40 8.69 45.81 8.35
N PRO A 41 9.64 45.04 8.94
CA PRO A 41 9.50 44.61 10.32
C PRO A 41 9.42 45.87 11.20
N VAL A 42 8.28 46.03 11.85
CA VAL A 42 8.16 47.02 12.94
C VAL A 42 9.18 46.62 13.99
N VAL A 43 10.24 47.38 14.09
CA VAL A 43 11.22 47.22 15.18
C VAL A 43 10.50 47.63 16.46
N GLU A 44 9.99 46.68 17.17
CA GLU A 44 9.43 46.86 18.51
C GLU A 44 10.56 47.32 19.43
N ALA A 45 10.47 48.56 19.92
CA ALA A 45 11.42 49.09 20.86
C ALA A 45 11.50 48.22 22.12
N PRO A 46 12.69 48.00 22.69
CA PRO A 46 12.86 47.12 23.83
C PRO A 46 12.05 47.59 25.03
N ALA A 47 11.06 46.80 25.41
CA ALA A 47 10.33 46.96 26.64
C ALA A 47 11.25 46.76 27.86
N ALA A 48 11.23 47.71 28.80
CA ALA A 48 11.99 47.72 30.04
C ALA A 48 11.68 46.46 30.88
N PRO A 49 12.67 45.94 31.62
CA PRO A 49 12.53 44.70 32.39
C PRO A 49 11.60 44.91 33.58
N ALA A 50 10.54 44.12 33.66
CA ALA A 50 9.70 43.99 34.85
C ALA A 50 10.42 43.11 35.93
N PRO A 51 10.18 43.39 37.24
CA PRO A 51 10.94 42.80 38.34
C PRO A 51 10.67 41.31 38.54
N VAL A 52 11.72 40.59 38.72
CA VAL A 52 11.76 39.14 38.96
C VAL A 52 11.16 38.84 40.33
N ALA A 53 10.00 38.20 40.37
CA ALA A 53 9.47 37.57 41.58
C ALA A 53 10.21 36.23 41.79
N LYS A 54 10.91 36.14 42.94
CA LYS A 54 11.54 34.92 43.40
C LYS A 54 10.45 33.89 43.81
N THR A 55 10.32 32.82 43.07
CA THR A 55 9.55 31.65 43.50
C THR A 55 10.50 30.64 44.13
N VAL A 56 10.21 30.32 45.38
CA VAL A 56 10.89 29.40 46.27
C VAL A 56 10.85 27.98 45.65
N ALA A 57 11.98 27.33 45.65
CA ALA A 57 12.12 25.91 45.31
C ALA A 57 11.49 25.02 46.33
N GLU A 58 10.57 24.16 45.92
CA GLU A 58 10.05 23.04 46.70
C GLU A 58 10.76 21.73 46.29
N PRO A 59 11.07 20.82 47.21
CA PRO A 59 12.05 19.76 47.00
C PRO A 59 11.45 18.59 46.19
N VAL A 60 12.23 18.11 45.25
CA VAL A 60 11.99 16.92 44.43
C VAL A 60 11.86 15.68 45.28
N ALA A 61 10.70 15.03 45.25
CA ALA A 61 10.48 13.72 45.80
C ALA A 61 11.18 12.62 45.00
N LYS A 62 11.91 11.73 45.71
CA LYS A 62 12.61 10.57 45.14
C LYS A 62 11.65 9.61 44.46
N PRO A 63 12.04 8.93 43.35
CA PRO A 63 11.26 7.87 42.75
C PRO A 63 11.19 6.65 43.68
N ALA A 64 9.98 6.16 43.90
CA ALA A 64 9.74 4.92 44.65
C ALA A 64 10.25 3.71 43.81
N GLU A 65 11.01 2.85 44.50
CA GLU A 65 11.43 1.54 43.95
C GLU A 65 10.24 0.65 43.67
N ARG A 66 10.19 0.10 42.47
CA ARG A 66 9.21 -0.94 42.10
C ARG A 66 9.63 -2.27 42.71
N PRO A 67 8.74 -3.03 43.36
CA PRO A 67 9.07 -4.34 43.89
C PRO A 67 9.34 -5.34 42.78
N LYS A 68 10.47 -6.04 42.85
CA LYS A 68 10.79 -7.19 42.02
C LYS A 68 9.87 -8.35 42.38
N ILE A 69 9.05 -8.76 41.43
CA ILE A 69 8.29 -10.01 41.55
C ILE A 69 9.23 -11.15 41.11
N GLU A 70 9.63 -11.98 42.07
CA GLU A 70 10.31 -13.24 41.77
C GLU A 70 9.30 -14.26 41.25
N VAL A 71 9.52 -14.72 40.03
CA VAL A 71 8.77 -15.83 39.43
C VAL A 71 9.42 -17.13 39.87
N PRO A 72 8.70 -18.07 40.54
CA PRO A 72 9.25 -19.38 40.90
C PRO A 72 9.52 -20.21 39.64
N ARG A 73 10.73 -20.74 39.53
CA ARG A 73 11.08 -21.74 38.52
C ARG A 73 10.49 -23.11 38.95
N PRO A 74 9.76 -23.82 38.09
CA PRO A 74 9.38 -25.19 38.40
C PRO A 74 10.61 -26.10 38.38
N GLY A 75 10.74 -26.84 39.44
CA GLY A 75 11.86 -27.72 39.69
C GLY A 75 11.91 -28.90 38.74
N SER A 76 13.14 -29.25 38.48
CA SER A 76 13.61 -30.51 37.89
C SER A 76 13.09 -31.72 38.64
N ALA A 77 12.32 -32.58 37.98
CA ALA A 77 11.98 -33.90 38.50
C ALA A 77 12.46 -35.01 37.54
N ALA A 78 13.51 -35.66 38.00
CA ALA A 78 13.90 -37.06 37.87
C ALA A 78 13.49 -37.89 36.66
N VAL A 79 14.54 -38.25 35.94
CA VAL A 79 14.66 -39.39 35.01
C VAL A 79 14.30 -40.70 35.67
N ARG A 80 13.45 -41.52 35.04
CA ARG A 80 13.39 -42.94 35.24
C ARG A 80 13.45 -43.66 33.89
N PRO A 81 14.37 -44.61 33.68
CA PRO A 81 14.46 -45.36 32.43
C PRO A 81 13.58 -46.63 32.54
N VAL A 82 12.82 -46.92 31.51
CA VAL A 82 12.29 -48.27 31.27
C VAL A 82 12.58 -48.64 29.81
N SER A 83 13.25 -49.72 29.72
CA SER A 83 13.80 -50.42 28.54
C SER A 83 12.73 -51.12 27.72
N LYS A 84 12.85 -51.02 26.37
CA LYS A 84 12.82 -52.03 25.28
C LYS A 84 11.68 -53.04 25.22
N PRO A 85 11.45 -53.71 24.06
CA PRO A 85 12.04 -53.61 22.71
C PRO A 85 11.01 -53.67 21.54
N VAL A 86 11.49 -53.28 20.35
CA VAL A 86 11.32 -53.89 19.02
C VAL A 86 9.95 -53.88 18.36
N GLU A 87 9.86 -53.15 17.28
CA GLU A 87 9.65 -53.77 15.96
C GLU A 87 10.01 -52.75 14.89
N GLU A 88 10.94 -53.19 14.06
CA GLU A 88 11.48 -52.53 12.89
C GLU A 88 10.40 -52.57 11.82
N ALA A 89 9.68 -51.42 11.67
CA ALA A 89 8.92 -51.15 10.46
C ALA A 89 9.72 -50.11 9.70
N GLU A 90 10.20 -50.50 8.55
CA GLU A 90 10.93 -49.74 7.56
C GLU A 90 10.08 -48.53 7.14
N GLU A 91 10.26 -47.43 7.87
CA GLU A 91 9.61 -46.15 7.56
C GLU A 91 10.41 -45.52 6.43
N ALA A 92 9.80 -45.50 5.23
CA ALA A 92 10.32 -44.75 4.09
C ALA A 92 10.71 -43.33 4.52
N PRO A 93 11.85 -42.80 4.06
CA PRO A 93 12.31 -41.50 4.49
C PRO A 93 11.24 -40.45 4.16
N ALA A 94 10.66 -39.85 5.20
CA ALA A 94 9.76 -38.74 5.05
C ALA A 94 10.46 -37.63 4.25
N PRO A 95 9.81 -37.02 3.27
CA PRO A 95 10.42 -35.98 2.47
C PRO A 95 10.95 -34.87 3.41
N VAL A 96 12.24 -34.61 3.33
CA VAL A 96 12.94 -33.58 4.09
C VAL A 96 12.22 -32.27 3.77
N LYS A 97 11.39 -31.79 4.68
CA LYS A 97 10.75 -30.47 4.55
C LYS A 97 11.87 -29.44 4.42
N ALA A 98 11.95 -28.82 3.23
CA ALA A 98 12.83 -27.70 3.00
C ALA A 98 12.62 -26.63 4.10
N PRO A 99 13.66 -25.90 4.52
CA PRO A 99 13.52 -24.90 5.54
C PRO A 99 12.40 -23.91 5.16
N PRO A 100 11.52 -23.54 6.09
CA PRO A 100 10.36 -22.71 5.79
C PRO A 100 10.82 -21.39 5.21
N VAL A 101 10.44 -21.14 3.94
CA VAL A 101 10.65 -19.85 3.29
C VAL A 101 9.78 -18.82 4.00
N PRO A 102 10.30 -17.64 4.36
CA PRO A 102 9.50 -16.63 5.04
C PRO A 102 8.28 -16.24 4.19
N PRO A 103 7.09 -16.09 4.79
CA PRO A 103 5.88 -15.77 4.05
C PRO A 103 6.02 -14.42 3.35
N PRO A 104 5.60 -14.30 2.09
CA PRO A 104 5.55 -13.03 1.39
C PRO A 104 4.56 -12.09 2.08
N ARG A 105 4.77 -10.78 1.96
CA ARG A 105 3.87 -9.78 2.53
C ARG A 105 3.33 -8.90 1.42
N PHE A 106 2.02 -8.88 1.26
CA PHE A 106 1.34 -8.04 0.28
C PHE A 106 -0.13 -7.83 0.67
N ALA A 107 -0.75 -6.86 0.05
CA ALA A 107 -2.20 -6.69 0.08
C ALA A 107 -2.70 -6.49 -1.35
N LEU A 108 -3.80 -7.15 -1.69
CA LEU A 108 -4.42 -7.10 -3.01
C LEU A 108 -5.91 -6.78 -2.87
N GLN A 109 -6.41 -5.98 -3.79
CA GLN A 109 -7.85 -5.68 -3.88
C GLN A 109 -8.37 -6.08 -5.26
N LEU A 110 -9.52 -6.71 -5.28
CA LEU A 110 -10.19 -7.13 -6.50
C LEU A 110 -11.32 -6.17 -6.84
N LEU A 111 -11.26 -5.62 -8.05
CA LEU A 111 -12.26 -4.69 -8.57
C LEU A 111 -12.72 -5.17 -9.95
N ARG A 112 -13.87 -4.64 -10.40
CA ARG A 112 -14.41 -4.89 -11.74
C ARG A 112 -14.75 -3.57 -12.42
N ALA A 113 -14.32 -3.44 -13.66
CA ALA A 113 -14.67 -2.33 -14.54
C ALA A 113 -15.30 -2.88 -15.83
N GLY A 114 -16.62 -2.92 -15.88
CA GLY A 114 -17.35 -3.58 -16.95
C GLY A 114 -16.98 -5.07 -17.02
N ARG A 115 -16.50 -5.52 -18.18
CA ARG A 115 -16.06 -6.92 -18.40
C ARG A 115 -14.60 -7.19 -18.07
N CYS A 116 -13.88 -6.21 -17.55
CA CYS A 116 -12.50 -6.36 -17.11
C CYS A 116 -12.43 -6.53 -15.60
N LEU A 117 -11.67 -7.52 -15.14
CA LEU A 117 -11.36 -7.76 -13.75
C LEU A 117 -9.99 -7.15 -13.44
N LEU A 118 -9.84 -6.53 -12.27
CA LEU A 118 -8.62 -5.83 -11.88
C LEU A 118 -8.17 -6.35 -10.52
N LEU A 119 -6.99 -6.94 -10.46
CA LEU A 119 -6.32 -7.30 -9.22
C LEU A 119 -5.23 -6.28 -8.96
N VAL A 120 -5.40 -5.45 -7.92
CA VAL A 120 -4.55 -4.28 -7.68
C VAL A 120 -3.81 -4.43 -6.36
N GLU A 121 -2.50 -4.20 -6.40
CA GLU A 121 -1.67 -4.10 -5.20
C GLU A 121 -2.01 -2.85 -4.40
N LEU A 122 -2.12 -3.04 -3.08
CA LEU A 122 -2.32 -1.98 -2.10
C LEU A 122 -1.09 -1.86 -1.19
N PRO A 123 -0.16 -0.96 -1.46
CA PRO A 123 1.07 -0.84 -0.66
C PRO A 123 0.81 -0.52 0.81
N THR A 124 -0.20 0.28 1.10
CA THR A 124 -0.63 0.59 2.48
C THR A 124 -1.42 -0.53 3.14
N GLY A 125 -1.93 -1.48 2.35
CA GLY A 125 -2.83 -2.53 2.81
C GLY A 125 -4.26 -2.06 3.10
N GLU A 126 -4.59 -0.81 2.86
CA GLU A 126 -5.94 -0.26 3.06
C GLU A 126 -6.70 -0.19 1.74
N ALA A 127 -8.03 -0.37 1.81
CA ALA A 127 -8.88 -0.24 0.64
C ALA A 127 -8.82 1.17 0.06
N PHE A 128 -8.95 1.28 -1.26
CA PHE A 128 -8.96 2.56 -1.95
C PHE A 128 -10.03 3.51 -1.40
N GLN A 129 -9.62 4.74 -1.17
CA GLN A 129 -10.52 5.84 -0.87
C GLN A 129 -10.73 6.68 -2.14
N SER A 130 -11.87 7.38 -2.22
CA SER A 130 -12.26 8.15 -3.40
C SER A 130 -11.29 9.29 -3.76
N ARG A 131 -10.48 9.75 -2.81
CA ARG A 131 -9.49 10.82 -2.99
C ARG A 131 -8.05 10.32 -3.04
N ASP A 132 -7.85 9.02 -2.99
CA ASP A 132 -6.53 8.41 -3.07
C ASP A 132 -5.93 8.68 -4.46
N PRO A 133 -4.71 9.23 -4.55
CA PRO A 133 -4.03 9.48 -5.82
C PRO A 133 -3.87 8.23 -6.68
N ALA A 134 -3.60 7.08 -6.07
CA ALA A 134 -3.49 5.80 -6.77
C ALA A 134 -4.84 5.39 -7.39
N TYR A 135 -5.94 5.57 -6.65
CA TYR A 135 -7.28 5.30 -7.16
C TYR A 135 -7.68 6.26 -8.29
N LEU A 136 -7.32 7.54 -8.18
CA LEU A 136 -7.57 8.51 -9.25
C LEU A 136 -6.78 8.15 -10.52
N LEU A 137 -5.51 7.74 -10.38
CA LEU A 137 -4.73 7.23 -11.51
C LEU A 137 -5.38 6.00 -12.14
N LEU A 138 -5.86 5.06 -11.34
CA LEU A 138 -6.57 3.88 -11.85
C LEU A 138 -7.81 4.28 -12.65
N LYS A 139 -8.61 5.22 -12.16
CA LYS A 139 -9.79 5.75 -12.88
C LYS A 139 -9.39 6.38 -14.22
N ASP A 140 -8.31 7.14 -14.25
CA ASP A 140 -7.81 7.75 -15.50
C ASP A 140 -7.32 6.70 -16.49
N MET A 141 -6.67 5.64 -16.01
CA MET A 141 -6.25 4.50 -16.83
C MET A 141 -7.48 3.77 -17.43
N LEU A 142 -8.52 3.53 -16.64
CA LEU A 142 -9.77 2.92 -17.09
C LEU A 142 -10.46 3.79 -18.15
N ARG A 143 -10.54 5.09 -17.91
CA ARG A 143 -11.09 6.06 -18.88
C ARG A 143 -10.31 6.06 -20.18
N ALA A 144 -8.98 6.03 -20.12
CA ALA A 144 -8.10 5.94 -21.28
C ALA A 144 -8.30 4.62 -22.06
N ALA A 145 -8.58 3.53 -21.35
CA ALA A 145 -8.91 2.23 -21.96
C ALA A 145 -10.32 2.18 -22.57
N GLY A 146 -11.17 3.18 -22.31
CA GLY A 146 -12.58 3.17 -22.70
C GLY A 146 -13.45 2.24 -21.85
N LEU A 147 -13.01 1.94 -20.63
CA LEU A 147 -13.73 1.17 -19.63
C LEU A 147 -14.46 2.12 -18.65
N PRO A 148 -15.46 1.63 -17.92
CA PRO A 148 -16.11 2.42 -16.85
C PRO A 148 -15.09 2.91 -15.82
N ASP A 149 -15.07 4.20 -15.54
CA ASP A 149 -14.14 4.84 -14.61
C ASP A 149 -14.58 4.78 -13.13
N SER A 150 -15.61 4.02 -12.87
CA SER A 150 -16.14 3.76 -11.53
C SER A 150 -16.11 2.24 -11.27
N PRO A 151 -14.92 1.67 -11.03
CA PRO A 151 -14.81 0.23 -10.83
C PRO A 151 -15.54 -0.20 -9.56
N GLN A 152 -16.23 -1.33 -9.62
CA GLN A 152 -16.91 -1.94 -8.49
C GLN A 152 -15.89 -2.70 -7.64
N ILE A 153 -15.91 -2.50 -6.34
CA ILE A 153 -15.14 -3.29 -5.39
C ILE A 153 -15.88 -4.61 -5.18
N LEU A 154 -15.24 -5.72 -5.55
CA LEU A 154 -15.85 -7.06 -5.43
C LEU A 154 -15.59 -7.72 -4.08
N ALA A 155 -14.49 -7.37 -3.43
CA ALA A 155 -14.11 -7.97 -2.15
C ALA A 155 -13.31 -6.97 -1.30
N GLU A 156 -13.26 -7.24 0.00
CA GLU A 156 -12.34 -6.57 0.90
C GLU A 156 -10.88 -6.87 0.51
N PRO A 157 -9.92 -5.98 0.87
CA PRO A 157 -8.52 -6.23 0.60
C PRO A 157 -8.03 -7.53 1.25
N VAL A 158 -7.47 -8.40 0.44
CA VAL A 158 -6.77 -9.60 0.90
C VAL A 158 -5.37 -9.23 1.34
N ARG A 159 -5.05 -9.51 2.59
CA ARG A 159 -3.71 -9.30 3.15
C ARG A 159 -3.02 -10.63 3.37
N TRP A 160 -1.79 -10.75 2.90
CA TRP A 160 -0.97 -11.91 3.11
C TRP A 160 0.26 -11.57 3.97
N PRO A 161 0.67 -12.37 4.97
CA PRO A 161 0.03 -13.61 5.41
C PRO A 161 -1.31 -13.36 6.11
N MET A 162 -2.27 -14.27 5.92
CA MET A 162 -3.62 -14.16 6.51
C MET A 162 -3.61 -14.33 8.02
N LEU A 163 -2.69 -15.17 8.52
CA LEU A 163 -2.54 -15.44 9.94
C LEU A 163 -1.17 -15.00 10.42
N THR A 164 -1.13 -14.22 11.49
CA THR A 164 0.13 -13.80 12.11
C THR A 164 0.75 -14.87 13.01
N ARG A 165 -0.03 -15.87 13.42
CA ARG A 165 0.39 -17.00 14.27
C ARG A 165 -0.34 -18.27 13.83
N GLY A 166 0.35 -19.40 13.85
CA GLY A 166 -0.21 -20.70 13.52
C GLY A 166 0.78 -21.57 12.73
N ASN A 167 0.40 -22.84 12.52
CA ASN A 167 1.20 -23.81 11.76
C ASN A 167 0.75 -23.96 10.30
N LEU A 168 -0.13 -23.06 9.83
CA LEU A 168 -0.56 -23.07 8.44
C LEU A 168 0.60 -22.64 7.54
N ASP A 169 0.84 -23.39 6.49
CA ASP A 169 1.80 -22.97 5.47
C ASP A 169 1.32 -21.68 4.78
N GLN A 170 2.11 -20.65 4.85
CA GLN A 170 1.86 -19.36 4.23
C GLN A 170 3.04 -18.94 3.34
N GLY A 171 3.76 -19.93 2.84
CA GLY A 171 4.84 -19.73 1.88
C GLY A 171 4.37 -19.17 0.53
N PRO A 172 5.31 -18.95 -0.41
CA PRO A 172 4.98 -18.40 -1.72
C PRO A 172 4.01 -19.25 -2.54
N ASP A 173 4.09 -20.58 -2.41
CA ASP A 173 3.21 -21.51 -3.14
C ASP A 173 1.78 -21.42 -2.60
N ALA A 174 1.61 -21.46 -1.28
CA ALA A 174 0.31 -21.27 -0.65
C ALA A 174 -0.30 -19.89 -0.97
N ALA A 175 0.53 -18.84 -1.08
CA ALA A 175 0.08 -17.51 -1.49
C ALA A 175 -0.43 -17.51 -2.93
N ARG A 176 0.27 -18.21 -3.84
CA ARG A 176 -0.14 -18.34 -5.24
C ARG A 176 -1.47 -19.08 -5.35
N ASP A 177 -1.56 -20.26 -4.75
CA ASP A 177 -2.75 -21.10 -4.80
C ASP A 177 -3.97 -20.34 -4.27
N PHE A 178 -3.79 -19.61 -3.17
CA PHE A 178 -4.83 -18.77 -2.61
C PHE A 178 -5.27 -17.65 -3.56
N VAL A 179 -4.32 -16.88 -4.13
CA VAL A 179 -4.64 -15.75 -5.01
C VAL A 179 -5.31 -16.24 -6.30
N GLN A 180 -4.84 -17.33 -6.88
CA GLN A 180 -5.45 -17.93 -8.06
C GLN A 180 -6.86 -18.44 -7.79
N ALA A 181 -7.09 -19.14 -6.68
CA ALA A 181 -8.42 -19.57 -6.28
C ALA A 181 -9.35 -18.39 -6.01
N PHE A 182 -8.85 -17.33 -5.35
CA PHE A 182 -9.61 -16.11 -5.05
C PHE A 182 -10.06 -15.38 -6.32
N VAL A 183 -9.19 -15.24 -7.31
CA VAL A 183 -9.53 -14.62 -8.60
C VAL A 183 -10.40 -15.56 -9.43
N GLY A 184 -10.06 -16.86 -9.47
CA GLY A 184 -10.76 -17.88 -10.24
C GLY A 184 -12.23 -17.98 -9.87
N SER A 185 -12.56 -17.97 -8.57
CA SER A 185 -13.95 -18.00 -8.12
C SER A 185 -14.79 -16.84 -8.70
N ARG A 186 -14.18 -15.66 -8.88
CA ARG A 186 -14.88 -14.50 -9.44
C ARG A 186 -14.97 -14.53 -10.97
N VAL A 187 -14.00 -15.15 -11.62
CA VAL A 187 -14.05 -15.40 -13.07
C VAL A 187 -15.11 -16.45 -13.41
N GLU A 188 -15.29 -17.46 -12.56
CA GLU A 188 -16.34 -18.46 -12.70
C GLU A 188 -17.74 -17.90 -12.48
N GLU A 189 -17.91 -17.03 -11.46
CA GLU A 189 -19.19 -16.37 -11.20
C GLU A 189 -19.61 -15.46 -12.36
N GLU A 190 -18.67 -14.70 -12.88
CA GLU A 190 -18.91 -13.76 -13.98
C GLU A 190 -17.67 -13.68 -14.88
N PRO A 191 -17.74 -14.29 -16.09
CA PRO A 191 -16.61 -14.31 -17.01
C PRO A 191 -16.12 -12.92 -17.37
N CYS A 192 -14.78 -12.76 -17.43
CA CYS A 192 -14.14 -11.52 -17.83
C CYS A 192 -13.43 -11.67 -19.19
N VAL A 193 -13.29 -10.57 -19.92
CA VAL A 193 -12.57 -10.52 -21.20
C VAL A 193 -11.07 -10.39 -20.98
N CYS A 194 -10.69 -9.72 -19.92
CA CYS A 194 -9.29 -9.50 -19.58
C CYS A 194 -9.17 -9.31 -18.06
N LEU A 195 -8.11 -9.87 -17.50
CA LEU A 195 -7.68 -9.67 -16.12
C LEU A 195 -6.49 -8.70 -16.11
N TRP A 196 -6.61 -7.57 -15.40
CA TRP A 196 -5.50 -6.66 -15.18
C TRP A 196 -4.80 -7.03 -13.87
N LEU A 197 -3.50 -7.33 -13.95
CA LEU A 197 -2.65 -7.64 -12.81
C LEU A 197 -1.77 -6.41 -12.53
N ILE A 198 -2.14 -5.60 -11.55
CA ILE A 198 -1.49 -4.31 -11.25
C ILE A 198 -0.64 -4.45 -10.00
N GLY A 199 0.67 -4.35 -10.16
CA GLY A 199 1.67 -4.50 -9.11
C GLY A 199 2.33 -5.87 -9.11
N LEU A 200 3.54 -5.91 -8.55
CA LEU A 200 4.38 -7.11 -8.56
C LEU A 200 3.75 -8.32 -7.87
N PRO A 201 3.11 -8.18 -6.70
CA PRO A 201 2.43 -9.31 -6.07
C PRO A 201 1.28 -9.87 -6.91
N ALA A 202 0.49 -9.03 -7.56
CA ALA A 202 -0.58 -9.47 -8.45
C ALA A 202 -0.02 -10.27 -9.65
N VAL A 203 1.04 -9.76 -10.29
CA VAL A 203 1.70 -10.42 -11.42
C VAL A 203 2.37 -11.73 -10.98
N ARG A 204 2.99 -11.77 -9.80
CA ARG A 204 3.71 -12.94 -9.30
C ARG A 204 2.78 -14.06 -8.85
N PHE A 205 1.74 -13.73 -8.09
CA PHE A 205 0.91 -14.74 -7.46
C PHE A 205 -0.33 -15.12 -8.27
N ALA A 206 -0.87 -14.24 -9.10
CA ALA A 206 -1.94 -14.60 -10.03
C ALA A 206 -1.40 -14.94 -11.43
N GLY A 207 -0.38 -14.24 -11.90
CA GLY A 207 0.14 -14.37 -13.27
C GLY A 207 1.33 -15.31 -13.44
N GLU A 208 1.90 -15.81 -12.35
CA GLU A 208 3.12 -16.66 -12.34
C GLU A 208 4.31 -16.02 -13.10
N ALA A 209 4.41 -14.71 -13.05
CA ALA A 209 5.42 -13.95 -13.78
C ALA A 209 6.09 -12.90 -12.89
N ASP A 210 7.14 -12.30 -13.37
CA ASP A 210 7.91 -11.28 -12.68
C ASP A 210 7.76 -9.90 -13.35
N ALA A 211 8.45 -8.90 -12.79
CA ALA A 211 8.46 -7.51 -13.30
C ALA A 211 8.87 -7.39 -14.79
N GLN A 212 9.58 -8.38 -15.34
CA GLN A 212 9.92 -8.43 -16.77
C GLN A 212 8.69 -8.64 -17.68
N ALA A 213 7.59 -9.11 -17.12
CA ALA A 213 6.33 -9.29 -17.81
C ALA A 213 5.48 -8.01 -17.89
N TYR A 214 5.89 -6.92 -17.25
CA TYR A 214 5.13 -5.68 -17.31
C TYR A 214 4.87 -5.22 -18.75
N ASN A 215 3.68 -4.68 -18.95
CA ASN A 215 3.17 -4.22 -20.24
C ASN A 215 2.97 -5.33 -21.27
N ARG A 216 2.99 -6.60 -20.83
CA ARG A 216 2.75 -7.78 -21.69
C ARG A 216 1.46 -8.48 -21.29
N GLU A 217 0.91 -9.18 -22.25
CA GLU A 217 -0.21 -10.09 -22.04
C GLU A 217 0.33 -11.46 -21.61
N LEU A 218 -0.32 -12.04 -20.62
CA LEU A 218 -0.04 -13.36 -20.09
C LEU A 218 -1.26 -14.27 -20.35
N GLN A 219 -1.01 -15.54 -20.57
CA GLN A 219 -2.04 -16.58 -20.52
C GLN A 219 -1.87 -17.33 -19.21
N VAL A 220 -2.85 -17.21 -18.33
CA VAL A 220 -2.81 -17.85 -17.01
C VAL A 220 -3.79 -19.00 -17.02
N GLU A 221 -3.31 -20.18 -16.61
CA GLU A 221 -4.15 -21.36 -16.51
C GLU A 221 -5.31 -21.12 -15.54
N GLY A 222 -6.52 -21.46 -15.93
CA GLY A 222 -7.74 -21.23 -15.13
C GLY A 222 -8.25 -19.80 -15.07
N LEU A 223 -7.42 -18.78 -15.36
CA LEU A 223 -7.83 -17.37 -15.33
C LEU A 223 -7.96 -16.71 -16.70
N GLY A 224 -7.39 -17.33 -17.73
CA GLY A 224 -7.45 -16.84 -19.10
C GLY A 224 -6.44 -15.74 -19.41
N SER A 225 -6.86 -14.77 -20.23
CA SER A 225 -5.99 -13.68 -20.68
C SER A 225 -5.81 -12.60 -19.62
N ALA A 226 -4.59 -12.40 -19.19
CA ALA A 226 -4.22 -11.39 -18.19
C ALA A 226 -3.24 -10.36 -18.77
N TRP A 227 -3.31 -9.13 -18.30
CA TRP A 227 -2.40 -8.06 -18.66
C TRP A 227 -1.60 -7.63 -17.44
N ALA A 228 -0.27 -7.84 -17.48
CA ALA A 228 0.63 -7.48 -16.40
C ALA A 228 0.99 -6.00 -16.45
N LEU A 229 0.83 -5.32 -15.32
CA LEU A 229 1.06 -3.88 -15.16
C LEU A 229 1.96 -3.57 -13.97
N PRO A 230 2.76 -2.51 -14.06
CA PRO A 230 3.44 -1.96 -12.89
C PRO A 230 2.44 -1.52 -11.80
N GLY A 231 2.88 -1.49 -10.55
CA GLY A 231 2.08 -0.94 -9.46
C GLY A 231 1.75 0.54 -9.66
N LEU A 232 0.62 0.99 -9.13
CA LEU A 232 0.17 2.38 -9.28
C LEU A 232 1.15 3.37 -8.65
N GLU A 233 1.75 3.02 -7.50
CA GLU A 233 2.80 3.85 -6.89
C GLU A 233 4.01 4.00 -7.81
N LEU A 234 4.50 2.90 -8.39
CA LEU A 234 5.61 2.93 -9.33
C LEU A 234 5.31 3.81 -10.56
N LEU A 235 4.05 3.81 -11.03
CA LEU A 235 3.62 4.69 -12.12
C LEU A 235 3.53 6.17 -11.70
N MET A 236 3.32 6.46 -10.43
CA MET A 236 3.34 7.84 -9.90
C MET A 236 4.75 8.34 -9.66
N GLU A 237 5.64 7.48 -9.16
CA GLU A 237 7.04 7.79 -8.92
C GLU A 237 7.84 7.95 -10.21
N GLU A 238 7.57 7.10 -11.21
CA GLU A 238 8.22 7.11 -12.52
C GLU A 238 7.22 7.40 -13.65
N PRO A 239 6.83 8.67 -13.87
CA PRO A 239 5.78 9.04 -14.84
C PRO A 239 6.08 8.62 -16.28
N GLN A 240 7.35 8.47 -16.66
CA GLN A 240 7.77 8.01 -17.98
C GLN A 240 7.25 6.61 -18.30
N ARG A 241 7.07 5.73 -17.32
CA ARG A 241 6.49 4.39 -17.51
C ARG A 241 5.04 4.43 -17.99
N LYS A 242 4.33 5.54 -17.77
CA LYS A 242 2.95 5.70 -18.26
C LYS A 242 2.88 5.67 -19.78
N ALA A 243 3.93 6.13 -20.46
CA ALA A 243 4.01 6.06 -21.92
C ALA A 243 4.05 4.59 -22.42
N ASP A 244 4.84 3.74 -21.77
CA ASP A 244 4.95 2.32 -22.11
C ASP A 244 3.63 1.58 -21.85
N VAL A 245 3.01 1.86 -20.69
CA VAL A 245 1.67 1.34 -20.34
C VAL A 245 0.65 1.75 -21.40
N TRP A 246 0.65 3.02 -21.80
CA TRP A 246 -0.26 3.51 -22.85
C TRP A 246 -0.05 2.84 -24.20
N GLN A 247 1.21 2.66 -24.62
CA GLN A 247 1.53 1.96 -25.87
C GLN A 247 1.05 0.51 -25.84
N ALA A 248 1.22 -0.20 -24.71
CA ALA A 248 0.74 -1.56 -24.54
C ALA A 248 -0.80 -1.60 -24.51
N MET A 249 -1.43 -0.69 -23.78
CA MET A 249 -2.89 -0.56 -23.68
C MET A 249 -3.53 -0.40 -25.05
N ARG A 250 -3.00 0.47 -25.90
CA ARG A 250 -3.50 0.69 -27.27
C ARG A 250 -3.56 -0.58 -28.11
N ARG A 251 -2.65 -1.52 -27.90
CA ARG A 251 -2.64 -2.81 -28.63
C ARG A 251 -3.73 -3.76 -28.13
N LEU A 252 -4.09 -3.67 -26.85
CA LEU A 252 -5.01 -4.60 -26.20
C LEU A 252 -6.46 -4.09 -26.20
N MET A 253 -6.66 -2.77 -26.15
CA MET A 253 -8.00 -2.18 -25.94
C MET A 253 -8.98 -2.46 -27.09
N ALA A 254 -8.51 -2.79 -28.28
CA ALA A 254 -9.39 -3.19 -29.39
C ALA A 254 -10.22 -4.44 -29.03
N ARG A 255 -9.63 -5.40 -28.31
CA ARG A 255 -10.30 -6.63 -27.86
C ARG A 255 -11.33 -6.38 -26.76
N TRP A 256 -11.09 -5.40 -25.90
CA TRP A 256 -12.03 -5.07 -24.83
C TRP A 256 -13.26 -4.33 -25.34
N LYS A 257 -13.11 -3.62 -26.47
CA LYS A 257 -14.20 -2.86 -27.12
C LYS A 257 -15.04 -3.73 -28.03
N SER A 258 -14.42 -4.62 -28.83
CA SER A 258 -15.15 -5.50 -29.75
C SER A 258 -16.03 -6.54 -29.03
N SER A 259 -15.81 -6.75 -27.76
CA SER A 259 -16.59 -7.65 -26.92
C SER A 259 -17.84 -6.98 -26.31
N ASN A 260 -18.07 -5.70 -26.62
CA ASN A 260 -19.21 -4.90 -26.12
C ASN A 260 -20.35 -4.76 -27.15
N GLU A 261 -20.17 -5.31 -28.36
CA GLU A 261 -21.19 -5.49 -29.38
C GLU A 261 -21.75 -6.93 -29.29
#